data_4c90b99c30762523dd6d0e32a1658cb5
#
_entry.id   4c90b99c30762523dd6d0e32a1658cb5
#
_cell.length_a   1.000
_cell.length_b   1.000
_cell.length_c   1.000
_cell.angle_alpha   90.00
_cell.angle_beta   90.00
_cell.angle_gamma   90.00
#
_symmetry.space_group_name_H-M   'P 1'
#
loop_
_entity.id
_entity.type
_entity.pdbx_description
1 polymer ?
#
loop_
_entity_poly.entity_id
_entity_poly.type
_entity_poly.pdbx_seq_one_letter_code
_entity_poly.pdbx_strand_id
1 'polypeptide(L)'
;WAAQSFIDVERVDIWWGGGVANWDAYRATIREDIAHLPDYTVERAKAMTDAEIDELLSRTNGLLELRHMEHADDLLLQRVGVVDDLAQVEVGGVMDTRHPKKPVSTTMTLTGTTFEGKRSSHTFILGDETTMPANVIGPALGYLKRGVWLRAQGLFGVFGCTEFLPMIVK
;
A
#
# COMPACT_ATOMS: atom_id res chain seq x y z
N TRP A 1 0.54 5.23 -13.95
CA TRP A 1 1.01 6.52 -14.49
C TRP A 1 2.52 6.66 -14.36
N ALA A 2 3.09 6.46 -13.17
CA ALA A 2 4.54 6.58 -12.93
C ALA A 2 5.38 5.64 -13.81
N ALA A 3 4.89 4.43 -14.07
CA ALA A 3 5.54 3.44 -14.92
C ALA A 3 5.75 3.91 -16.37
N GLN A 4 4.95 4.88 -16.85
CA GLN A 4 5.08 5.43 -18.20
C GLN A 4 6.37 6.23 -18.43
N SER A 5 7.16 6.46 -17.39
CA SER A 5 8.51 7.02 -17.50
C SER A 5 9.58 6.00 -17.88
N PHE A 6 9.21 4.71 -17.93
CA PHE A 6 10.13 3.61 -18.21
C PHE A 6 9.74 2.88 -19.49
N ILE A 7 10.73 2.39 -20.24
CA ILE A 7 10.55 1.42 -21.33
C ILE A 7 10.31 0.03 -20.73
N ASP A 8 11.03 -0.24 -19.65
CA ASP A 8 10.98 -1.53 -18.95
C ASP A 8 11.05 -1.28 -17.44
N VAL A 9 10.14 -1.90 -16.69
CA VAL A 9 10.08 -1.83 -15.23
C VAL A 9 10.63 -3.13 -14.67
N GLU A 10 11.81 -3.07 -14.08
CA GLU A 10 12.48 -4.23 -13.47
C GLU A 10 11.91 -4.58 -12.09
N ARG A 11 11.51 -3.55 -11.32
CA ARG A 11 11.06 -3.70 -9.94
C ARG A 11 10.15 -2.56 -9.50
N VAL A 12 9.17 -2.92 -8.69
CA VAL A 12 8.30 -1.99 -7.97
C VAL A 12 8.35 -2.32 -6.48
N ASP A 13 8.72 -1.37 -5.67
CA ASP A 13 8.67 -1.47 -4.21
C ASP A 13 7.59 -0.54 -3.68
N ILE A 14 6.61 -1.10 -2.98
CA ILE A 14 5.51 -0.35 -2.36
C ILE A 14 5.61 -0.53 -0.85
N TRP A 15 5.83 0.57 -0.14
CA TRP A 15 5.96 0.59 1.31
C TRP A 15 4.94 1.55 1.90
N TRP A 16 4.13 1.04 2.81
CA TRP A 16 3.26 1.87 3.61
C TRP A 16 3.78 1.97 5.05
N GLY A 17 3.49 3.08 5.71
CA GLY A 17 3.95 3.33 7.07
C GLY A 17 2.86 3.98 7.92
N GLY A 18 2.85 3.65 9.18
CA GLY A 18 1.95 4.23 10.16
C GLY A 18 2.57 4.26 11.54
N GLY A 19 2.07 5.17 12.37
CA GLY A 19 2.44 5.29 13.77
C GLY A 19 1.32 4.91 14.73
N VAL A 20 1.52 5.18 16.02
CA VAL A 20 0.56 4.86 17.09
C VAL A 20 -0.83 5.43 16.86
N ALA A 21 -0.95 6.59 16.20
CA ALA A 21 -2.26 7.16 15.87
C ALA A 21 -3.15 6.23 15.05
N ASN A 22 -2.55 5.26 14.36
CA ASN A 22 -3.25 4.25 13.57
C ASN A 22 -3.32 2.89 14.26
N TRP A 23 -2.63 2.72 15.40
CA TRP A 23 -2.51 1.44 16.10
C TRP A 23 -3.85 0.86 16.54
N ASP A 24 -4.73 1.69 17.11
CA ASP A 24 -6.05 1.22 17.55
C ASP A 24 -6.91 0.71 16.39
N ALA A 25 -6.80 1.34 15.22
CA ALA A 25 -7.45 0.85 14.00
C ALA A 25 -6.82 -0.46 13.49
N TYR A 26 -5.50 -0.61 13.65
CA TYR A 26 -4.75 -1.79 13.23
C TYR A 26 -4.84 -2.98 14.18
N ARG A 27 -5.18 -2.77 15.45
CA ARG A 27 -5.23 -3.85 16.46
C ARG A 27 -6.04 -5.05 16.04
N ALA A 28 -7.12 -4.84 15.30
CA ALA A 28 -7.96 -5.94 14.82
C ALA A 28 -7.31 -6.77 13.70
N THR A 29 -6.47 -6.15 12.88
CA THR A 29 -5.87 -6.77 11.68
C THR A 29 -4.38 -7.07 11.83
N ILE A 30 -3.71 -6.57 12.85
CA ILE A 30 -2.26 -6.72 13.05
C ILE A 30 -1.79 -8.19 13.04
N ARG A 31 -2.67 -9.12 13.45
CA ARG A 31 -2.35 -10.55 13.43
C ARG A 31 -2.14 -11.09 12.02
N GLU A 32 -2.85 -10.54 11.07
CA GLU A 32 -2.66 -10.89 9.65
C GLU A 32 -1.29 -10.39 9.18
N ASP A 33 -0.92 -9.18 9.57
CA ASP A 33 0.37 -8.59 9.24
C ASP A 33 1.54 -9.32 9.93
N ILE A 34 1.38 -9.69 11.21
CA ILE A 34 2.40 -10.45 11.96
C ILE A 34 2.71 -11.79 11.29
N ALA A 35 1.77 -12.40 10.59
CA ALA A 35 2.01 -13.64 9.84
C ALA A 35 3.10 -13.51 8.76
N HIS A 36 3.39 -12.29 8.31
CA HIS A 36 4.47 -12.00 7.35
C HIS A 36 5.84 -11.75 7.99
N LEU A 37 5.93 -11.81 9.32
CA LEU A 37 7.22 -11.75 10.00
C LEU A 37 7.94 -13.11 9.92
N PRO A 38 9.28 -13.13 9.87
CA PRO A 38 10.04 -14.36 10.04
C PRO A 38 9.62 -15.08 11.32
N ASP A 39 9.55 -16.41 11.29
CA ASP A 39 9.18 -17.27 12.42
C ASP A 39 7.70 -17.24 12.85
N TYR A 40 6.83 -16.58 12.06
CA TYR A 40 5.39 -16.59 12.29
C TYR A 40 4.67 -17.33 11.17
N THR A 41 3.60 -18.04 11.54
CA THR A 41 2.63 -18.61 10.60
C THR A 41 1.28 -17.92 10.80
N VAL A 42 0.39 -18.07 9.83
CA VAL A 42 -0.98 -17.54 9.91
C VAL A 42 -1.70 -18.04 11.16
N GLU A 43 -1.57 -19.35 11.47
CA GLU A 43 -2.20 -19.97 12.62
C GLU A 43 -1.66 -19.41 13.94
N ARG A 44 -0.32 -19.28 14.04
CA ARG A 44 0.33 -18.72 15.22
C ARG A 44 -0.05 -17.26 15.43
N ALA A 45 0.00 -16.45 14.38
CA ALA A 45 -0.33 -15.04 14.45
C ALA A 45 -1.80 -14.82 14.86
N LYS A 46 -2.74 -15.57 14.28
CA LYS A 46 -4.16 -15.50 14.65
C LYS A 46 -4.45 -15.91 16.08
N ALA A 47 -3.65 -16.81 16.65
CA ALA A 47 -3.80 -17.27 18.04
C ALA A 47 -3.18 -16.32 19.08
N MET A 48 -2.40 -15.32 18.66
CA MET A 48 -1.75 -14.38 19.60
C MET A 48 -2.77 -13.57 20.38
N THR A 49 -2.53 -13.46 21.67
CA THR A 49 -3.24 -12.54 22.57
C THR A 49 -2.73 -11.11 22.39
N ASP A 50 -3.48 -10.12 22.85
CA ASP A 50 -3.04 -8.73 22.83
C ASP A 50 -1.76 -8.52 23.65
N ALA A 51 -1.61 -9.25 24.76
CA ALA A 51 -0.40 -9.20 25.58
C ALA A 51 0.85 -9.71 24.84
N GLU A 52 0.72 -10.76 24.04
CA GLU A 52 1.83 -11.26 23.21
C GLU A 52 2.19 -10.29 22.08
N ILE A 53 1.21 -9.57 21.55
CA ILE A 53 1.46 -8.50 20.57
C ILE A 53 2.19 -7.34 21.24
N ASP A 54 1.75 -6.91 22.41
CA ASP A 54 2.42 -5.85 23.18
C ASP A 54 3.86 -6.25 23.55
N GLU A 55 4.09 -7.53 23.88
CA GLU A 55 5.44 -8.06 24.12
C GLU A 55 6.30 -8.03 22.84
N LEU A 56 5.74 -8.43 21.68
CA LEU A 56 6.43 -8.37 20.41
C LEU A 56 6.85 -6.92 20.08
N LEU A 57 5.95 -5.97 20.24
CA LEU A 57 6.23 -4.55 20.05
C LEU A 57 7.32 -4.04 21.00
N SER A 58 7.30 -4.49 22.25
CA SER A 58 8.33 -4.14 23.24
C SER A 58 9.70 -4.68 22.83
N ARG A 59 9.78 -5.94 22.36
CA ARG A 59 11.04 -6.56 21.90
C ARG A 59 11.62 -5.89 20.66
N THR A 60 10.79 -5.44 19.76
CA THR A 60 11.21 -4.74 18.55
C THR A 60 11.37 -3.24 18.77
N ASN A 61 11.32 -2.79 20.00
CA ASN A 61 11.34 -1.37 20.36
C ASN A 61 10.27 -0.56 19.60
N GLY A 62 9.10 -1.15 19.40
CA GLY A 62 7.94 -0.53 18.76
C GLY A 62 8.06 -0.37 17.25
N LEU A 63 9.01 -1.04 16.60
CA LEU A 63 9.18 -1.04 15.15
C LEU A 63 8.92 -2.43 14.59
N LEU A 64 7.93 -2.54 13.70
CA LEU A 64 7.69 -3.75 12.91
C LEU A 64 7.90 -3.43 11.42
N GLU A 65 8.78 -4.19 10.78
CA GLU A 65 8.94 -4.20 9.33
C GLU A 65 8.30 -5.46 8.78
N LEU A 66 7.31 -5.29 7.91
CA LEU A 66 6.55 -6.34 7.26
C LEU A 66 7.00 -6.41 5.81
N ARG A 67 7.31 -7.61 5.33
CA ARG A 67 7.78 -7.85 3.96
C ARG A 67 6.92 -8.90 3.29
N HIS A 68 6.92 -8.90 1.97
CA HIS A 68 6.21 -9.87 1.15
C HIS A 68 4.74 -9.98 1.54
N MET A 69 4.10 -8.84 1.78
CA MET A 69 2.68 -8.80 2.10
C MET A 69 1.88 -9.13 0.85
N GLU A 70 0.91 -10.03 1.00
CA GLU A 70 -0.07 -10.25 -0.07
C GLU A 70 -0.93 -9.00 -0.23
N HIS A 71 -0.87 -8.43 -1.42
CA HIS A 71 -1.64 -7.23 -1.74
C HIS A 71 -2.16 -7.29 -3.17
N ALA A 72 -3.34 -6.72 -3.40
CA ALA A 72 -3.93 -6.71 -4.74
C ALA A 72 -3.15 -5.85 -5.75
N ASP A 73 -2.23 -5.01 -5.27
CA ASP A 73 -1.45 -4.11 -6.11
C ASP A 73 -0.49 -4.86 -7.04
N ASP A 74 0.13 -5.94 -6.60
CA ASP A 74 1.03 -6.75 -7.40
C ASP A 74 0.30 -7.40 -8.59
N LEU A 75 -0.86 -8.01 -8.31
CA LEU A 75 -1.74 -8.59 -9.33
C LEU A 75 -2.24 -7.54 -10.32
N LEU A 76 -2.59 -6.35 -9.84
CA LEU A 76 -3.02 -5.25 -10.69
C LEU A 76 -1.90 -4.79 -11.61
N LEU A 77 -0.69 -4.60 -11.08
CA LEU A 77 0.47 -4.15 -11.84
C LEU A 77 0.86 -5.14 -12.95
N GLN A 78 0.81 -6.44 -12.65
CA GLN A 78 1.02 -7.47 -13.65
C GLN A 78 -0.09 -7.45 -14.71
N ARG A 79 -1.36 -7.40 -14.29
CA ARG A 79 -2.50 -7.43 -15.21
C ARG A 79 -2.51 -6.27 -16.21
N VAL A 80 -2.04 -5.11 -15.80
CA VAL A 80 -1.98 -3.92 -16.67
C VAL A 80 -0.64 -3.79 -17.42
N GLY A 81 0.24 -4.79 -17.30
CA GLY A 81 1.50 -4.85 -18.04
C GLY A 81 2.57 -3.86 -17.55
N VAL A 82 2.55 -3.49 -16.28
CA VAL A 82 3.64 -2.69 -15.66
C VAL A 82 4.81 -3.59 -15.31
N VAL A 83 4.54 -4.82 -14.87
CA VAL A 83 5.52 -5.86 -14.61
C VAL A 83 5.09 -7.16 -15.30
N ASP A 84 6.04 -8.00 -15.64
CA ASP A 84 5.79 -9.29 -16.27
C ASP A 84 5.59 -10.39 -15.23
N ASP A 85 6.29 -10.30 -14.10
CA ASP A 85 6.27 -11.28 -13.02
C ASP A 85 5.94 -10.61 -11.67
N LEU A 86 5.11 -11.27 -10.87
CA LEU A 86 4.78 -10.83 -9.51
C LEU A 86 6.02 -10.71 -8.61
N ALA A 87 7.07 -11.51 -8.86
CA ALA A 87 8.33 -11.41 -8.14
C ALA A 87 9.06 -10.05 -8.33
N GLN A 88 8.67 -9.27 -9.33
CA GLN A 88 9.17 -7.90 -9.54
C GLN A 88 8.52 -6.88 -8.59
N VAL A 89 7.47 -7.27 -7.87
CA VAL A 89 6.76 -6.38 -6.95
C VAL A 89 6.99 -6.80 -5.51
N GLU A 90 7.51 -5.88 -4.72
CA GLU A 90 7.62 -6.02 -3.27
C GLU A 90 6.59 -5.12 -2.60
N VAL A 91 5.69 -5.68 -1.81
CA VAL A 91 4.77 -4.92 -0.98
C VAL A 91 5.15 -5.12 0.48
N GLY A 92 5.35 -4.05 1.21
CA GLY A 92 5.71 -4.09 2.61
C GLY A 92 5.11 -2.96 3.42
N GLY A 93 5.33 -3.01 4.71
CA GLY A 93 4.87 -2.01 5.64
C GLY A 93 5.81 -1.80 6.81
N VAL A 94 5.72 -0.62 7.40
CA VAL A 94 6.43 -0.27 8.62
C VAL A 94 5.44 0.26 9.64
N MET A 95 5.26 -0.47 10.74
CA MET A 95 4.55 0.02 11.90
C MET A 95 5.55 0.55 12.92
N ASP A 96 5.49 1.86 13.20
CA ASP A 96 6.38 2.53 14.14
C ASP A 96 5.59 3.12 15.31
N THR A 97 5.44 2.33 16.37
CA THR A 97 4.68 2.73 17.55
C THR A 97 5.42 3.68 18.50
N ARG A 98 6.71 4.00 18.22
CA ARG A 98 7.50 4.96 19.00
C ARG A 98 7.13 6.40 18.71
N HIS A 99 6.55 6.63 17.53
CA HIS A 99 6.19 7.97 17.06
C HIS A 99 4.66 8.14 17.03
N PRO A 100 4.03 8.61 18.13
CA PRO A 100 2.58 8.69 18.24
C PRO A 100 1.92 9.60 17.19
N LYS A 101 2.68 10.48 16.58
CA LYS A 101 2.20 11.40 15.55
C LYS A 101 2.79 11.13 14.16
N LYS A 102 3.43 9.96 13.97
CA LYS A 102 3.92 9.61 12.63
C LYS A 102 2.72 9.51 11.68
N PRO A 103 2.71 10.28 10.59
CA PRO A 103 1.62 10.23 9.62
C PRO A 103 1.61 8.90 8.88
N VAL A 104 0.44 8.57 8.33
CA VAL A 104 0.34 7.48 7.35
C VAL A 104 0.97 7.94 6.05
N SER A 105 1.85 7.13 5.51
CA SER A 105 2.49 7.41 4.23
C SER A 105 2.60 6.15 3.38
N THR A 106 2.54 6.34 2.08
CA THR A 106 2.87 5.29 1.11
C THR A 106 4.02 5.77 0.26
N THR A 107 5.08 4.97 0.20
CA THR A 107 6.22 5.21 -0.67
C THR A 107 6.23 4.14 -1.75
N MET A 108 6.28 4.56 -3.00
CA MET A 108 6.41 3.66 -4.13
C MET A 108 7.67 4.01 -4.91
N THR A 109 8.54 3.02 -5.10
CA THR A 109 9.75 3.17 -5.91
C THR A 109 9.68 2.22 -7.10
N LEU A 110 9.78 2.78 -8.30
CA LEU A 110 9.92 2.01 -9.54
C LEU A 110 11.38 2.08 -9.97
N THR A 111 11.95 0.94 -10.30
CA THR A 111 13.29 0.82 -10.86
C THR A 111 13.21 0.15 -12.22
N GLY A 112 13.93 0.67 -13.18
CA GLY A 112 13.88 0.15 -14.55
C GLY A 112 14.70 0.98 -15.53
N THR A 113 14.50 0.72 -16.82
CA THR A 113 15.15 1.42 -17.92
C THR A 113 14.25 2.53 -18.44
N THR A 114 14.72 3.77 -18.42
CA THR A 114 14.00 4.94 -18.93
C THR A 114 14.05 5.01 -20.47
N PHE A 115 13.26 5.89 -21.07
CA PHE A 115 13.29 6.15 -22.52
C PHE A 115 14.62 6.71 -23.03
N GLU A 116 15.53 7.13 -22.14
CA GLU A 116 16.90 7.47 -22.50
C GLU A 116 17.84 6.26 -22.53
N GLY A 117 17.35 5.06 -22.25
CA GLY A 117 18.15 3.84 -22.16
C GLY A 117 19.00 3.75 -20.92
N LYS A 118 18.70 4.52 -19.88
CA LYS A 118 19.42 4.52 -18.61
C LYS A 118 18.63 3.80 -17.52
N ARG A 119 19.31 3.01 -16.72
CA ARG A 119 18.71 2.46 -15.49
C ARG A 119 18.52 3.57 -14.47
N SER A 120 17.32 3.70 -13.94
CA SER A 120 16.96 4.74 -12.98
C SER A 120 15.95 4.23 -11.96
N SER A 121 15.79 4.94 -10.86
CA SER A 121 14.74 4.71 -9.88
C SER A 121 13.98 6.00 -9.64
N HIS A 122 12.64 5.90 -9.69
CA HIS A 122 11.73 7.01 -9.38
C HIS A 122 10.95 6.69 -8.12
N THR A 123 11.00 7.57 -7.14
CA THR A 123 10.29 7.40 -5.87
C THR A 123 9.17 8.43 -5.74
N PHE A 124 8.00 7.94 -5.39
CA PHE A 124 6.81 8.72 -5.13
C PHE A 124 6.41 8.53 -3.67
N ILE A 125 6.09 9.61 -3.00
CA ILE A 125 5.62 9.60 -1.62
C ILE A 125 4.25 10.24 -1.59
N LEU A 126 3.27 9.48 -1.09
CA LEU A 126 1.92 9.95 -0.81
C LEU A 126 1.67 9.85 0.68
N GLY A 127 1.20 10.90 1.28
CA GLY A 127 0.85 10.90 2.68
C GLY A 127 1.23 12.18 3.38
N ASP A 128 1.64 12.08 4.60
CA ASP A 128 1.83 13.13 5.58
C ASP A 128 0.55 13.45 6.37
N GLU A 129 -0.38 12.48 6.40
CA GLU A 129 -1.59 12.54 7.19
C GLU A 129 -1.45 11.79 8.52
N THR A 130 -2.19 12.22 9.52
CA THR A 130 -2.15 11.58 10.85
C THR A 130 -3.02 10.33 10.96
N THR A 131 -3.95 10.14 10.02
CA THR A 131 -4.86 9.00 10.00
C THR A 131 -5.04 8.47 8.58
N MET A 132 -5.23 7.15 8.46
CA MET A 132 -5.53 6.51 7.19
C MET A 132 -6.81 7.04 6.52
N PRO A 133 -7.92 7.31 7.24
CA PRO A 133 -9.13 7.85 6.61
C PRO A 133 -8.89 9.16 5.83
N ALA A 134 -7.98 10.00 6.28
CA ALA A 134 -7.66 11.24 5.58
C ALA A 134 -7.11 11.00 4.17
N ASN A 135 -6.31 9.95 3.98
CA ASN A 135 -5.77 9.57 2.67
C ASN A 135 -6.80 8.88 1.77
N VAL A 136 -7.84 8.26 2.33
CA VAL A 136 -8.77 7.42 1.59
C VAL A 136 -10.06 8.14 1.21
N ILE A 137 -10.57 9.02 2.06
CA ILE A 137 -11.90 9.65 1.86
C ILE A 137 -11.97 10.45 0.55
N GLY A 138 -10.95 11.25 0.25
CA GLY A 138 -10.91 12.07 -0.98
C GLY A 138 -11.01 11.22 -2.25
N PRO A 139 -10.11 10.25 -2.46
CA PRO A 139 -10.20 9.31 -3.58
C PRO A 139 -11.52 8.53 -3.62
N ALA A 140 -12.04 8.06 -2.49
CA ALA A 140 -13.30 7.33 -2.43
C ALA A 140 -14.48 8.17 -2.91
N LEU A 141 -14.60 9.41 -2.45
CA LEU A 141 -15.62 10.36 -2.93
C LEU A 141 -15.41 10.70 -4.42
N GLY A 142 -14.16 10.79 -4.86
CA GLY A 142 -13.81 11.00 -6.27
C GLY A 142 -14.29 9.86 -7.16
N TYR A 143 -14.13 8.61 -6.72
CA TYR A 143 -14.66 7.45 -7.44
C TYR A 143 -16.18 7.38 -7.40
N LEU A 144 -16.82 7.70 -6.28
CA LEU A 144 -18.28 7.80 -6.21
C LEU A 144 -18.81 8.82 -7.22
N LYS A 145 -18.21 10.01 -7.28
CA LYS A 145 -18.55 11.04 -8.26
C LYS A 145 -18.30 10.57 -9.69
N ARG A 146 -17.24 9.81 -9.95
CA ARG A 146 -16.95 9.18 -11.25
C ARG A 146 -18.05 8.17 -11.61
N GLY A 147 -18.47 7.33 -10.68
CA GLY A 147 -19.56 6.36 -10.89
C GLY A 147 -20.88 7.02 -11.28
N VAL A 148 -21.24 8.11 -10.60
CA VAL A 148 -22.43 8.91 -10.97
C VAL A 148 -22.32 9.46 -12.38
N TRP A 149 -21.14 9.98 -12.75
CA TRP A 149 -20.90 10.49 -14.09
C TRP A 149 -20.97 9.39 -15.15
N LEU A 150 -20.33 8.23 -14.94
CA LEU A 150 -20.37 7.09 -15.84
C LEU A 150 -21.81 6.63 -16.10
N ARG A 151 -22.60 6.53 -15.03
CA ARG A 151 -24.03 6.21 -15.15
C ARG A 151 -24.78 7.23 -16.02
N ALA A 152 -24.49 8.51 -15.86
CA ALA A 152 -25.12 9.57 -16.67
C ALA A 152 -24.72 9.50 -18.16
N GLN A 153 -23.54 8.92 -18.47
CA GLN A 153 -23.09 8.66 -19.83
C GLN A 153 -23.61 7.32 -20.40
N GLY A 154 -24.40 6.56 -19.64
CA GLY A 154 -24.86 5.24 -20.06
C GLY A 154 -23.80 4.16 -20.03
N LEU A 155 -22.66 4.38 -19.35
CA LEU A 155 -21.56 3.43 -19.21
C LEU A 155 -21.77 2.59 -17.96
N PHE A 156 -21.94 1.30 -18.15
CA PHE A 156 -22.16 0.33 -17.08
C PHE A 156 -21.13 -0.78 -17.16
N GLY A 157 -20.55 -1.14 -16.01
CA GLY A 157 -19.53 -2.19 -15.93
C GLY A 157 -18.76 -2.11 -14.63
N VAL A 158 -17.70 -2.91 -14.56
CA VAL A 158 -16.68 -2.82 -13.50
C VAL A 158 -15.49 -2.08 -14.09
N PHE A 159 -15.17 -0.94 -13.50
CA PHE A 159 -14.08 -0.08 -13.94
C PHE A 159 -13.13 0.15 -12.77
N GLY A 160 -11.84 0.07 -13.02
CA GLY A 160 -10.79 0.33 -12.04
C GLY A 160 -10.05 1.65 -12.29
N CYS A 161 -9.03 1.87 -11.49
CA CYS A 161 -8.15 3.05 -11.60
C CYS A 161 -7.35 3.09 -12.91
N THR A 162 -7.28 1.98 -13.64
CA THR A 162 -6.60 1.86 -14.92
C THR A 162 -7.44 2.39 -16.08
N GLU A 163 -8.76 2.36 -15.95
CA GLU A 163 -9.69 2.88 -16.97
C GLU A 163 -10.12 4.30 -16.65
N PHE A 164 -10.41 4.59 -15.39
CA PHE A 164 -10.87 5.92 -14.98
C PHE A 164 -10.21 6.38 -13.68
N LEU A 165 -9.64 7.56 -13.69
CA LEU A 165 -9.18 8.22 -12.47
C LEU A 165 -10.36 8.75 -11.64
N PRO A 166 -10.22 8.89 -10.32
CA PRO A 166 -11.21 9.56 -9.49
C PRO A 166 -11.39 11.02 -9.94
N MET A 167 -12.58 11.54 -9.81
CA MET A 167 -12.85 12.95 -10.08
C MET A 167 -12.43 13.80 -8.87
N ILE A 168 -12.01 15.03 -9.15
CA ILE A 168 -11.71 15.97 -8.07
C ILE A 168 -13.01 16.34 -7.33
N VAL A 169 -12.95 16.26 -6.01
CA VAL A 169 -13.99 16.66 -5.09
C VAL A 169 -13.55 17.97 -4.45
N LYS A 170 -14.37 19.00 -4.66
CA LYS A 170 -14.21 20.32 -4.06
C LYS A 170 -15.43 20.62 -3.21
#